data_050155afb3052910a475be8b876015fc
#
_entry.id   050155afb3052910a475be8b876015fc
#
_cell.length_a   1.000
_cell.length_b   1.000
_cell.length_c   1.000
_cell.angle_alpha   90.00
_cell.angle_beta   90.00
_cell.angle_gamma   90.00
#
_symmetry.space_group_name_H-M   'P 1'
#
loop_
_entity.id
_entity.type
_entity.pdbx_description
1 polymer ?
#
loop_
_entity_poly.entity_id
_entity_poly.type
_entity_poly.pdbx_seq_one_letter_code
_entity_poly.pdbx_strand_id
1 'polypeptide(L)'
;MKIEHIAIWAQDINKVCEFYQKYFGGTVHPIYHNPVKQFTSRFVTFDDGARLEVMHRPDIGSSPKGENYGFAHISFSVGSKEEVDSLTQKMSEDGIAIAGEPRTTGDGYYESVVLDPEGNRVEITV
;
A
#
# COMPACT_ATOMS: atom_id res chain seq x y z
N MET A 1 1.52 6.66 -22.83
CA MET A 1 1.80 7.27 -21.50
C MET A 1 1.29 6.29 -20.45
N LYS A 2 2.04 6.06 -19.37
CA LYS A 2 1.67 5.14 -18.27
C LYS A 2 2.11 5.75 -16.94
N ILE A 3 1.49 5.34 -15.83
CA ILE A 3 1.99 5.66 -14.49
C ILE A 3 3.26 4.83 -14.26
N GLU A 4 4.39 5.49 -14.01
CA GLU A 4 5.67 4.82 -13.82
C GLU A 4 5.84 4.39 -12.35
N HIS A 5 5.54 5.31 -11.41
CA HIS A 5 5.51 5.00 -9.98
C HIS A 5 4.55 5.92 -9.22
N ILE A 6 4.18 5.49 -8.03
CA ILE A 6 3.51 6.27 -7.00
C ILE A 6 4.45 6.32 -5.79
N ALA A 7 4.51 7.45 -5.11
CA ALA A 7 5.39 7.61 -3.96
C ALA A 7 4.60 7.90 -2.69
N ILE A 8 5.03 7.28 -1.58
CA ILE A 8 4.46 7.48 -0.25
C ILE A 8 5.55 7.79 0.78
N TRP A 9 5.25 8.66 1.73
CA TRP A 9 6.09 8.90 2.89
C TRP A 9 5.84 7.86 3.97
N ALA A 10 6.92 7.35 4.58
CA ALA A 10 6.87 6.37 5.65
C ALA A 10 7.76 6.79 6.82
N GLN A 11 7.33 6.51 8.04
CA GLN A 11 8.20 6.60 9.22
C GLN A 11 9.20 5.45 9.22
N ASP A 12 8.74 4.26 8.87
CA ASP A 12 9.55 3.04 8.79
C ASP A 12 9.42 2.41 7.40
N ILE A 13 10.39 2.72 6.53
CA ILE A 13 10.43 2.19 5.15
C ILE A 13 10.41 0.66 5.14
N ASN A 14 11.12 0.00 6.07
CA ASN A 14 11.23 -1.46 6.07
C ASN A 14 9.89 -2.11 6.38
N LYS A 15 9.18 -1.66 7.41
CA LYS A 15 7.85 -2.17 7.73
C LYS A 15 6.87 -2.02 6.58
N VAL A 16 6.87 -0.88 5.91
CA VAL A 16 6.00 -0.64 4.76
C VAL A 16 6.38 -1.55 3.59
N CYS A 17 7.66 -1.68 3.26
CA CYS A 17 8.12 -2.58 2.20
C CYS A 17 7.79 -4.04 2.51
N GLU A 18 7.97 -4.50 3.76
CA GLU A 18 7.62 -5.85 4.21
C GLU A 18 6.12 -6.14 4.07
N PHE A 19 5.27 -5.15 4.38
CA PHE A 19 3.82 -5.27 4.19
C PHE A 19 3.46 -5.54 2.73
N TYR A 20 3.95 -4.70 1.79
CA TYR A 20 3.67 -4.88 0.37
C TYR A 20 4.32 -6.13 -0.22
N GLN A 21 5.48 -6.54 0.28
CA GLN A 21 6.10 -7.81 -0.10
C GLN A 21 5.27 -9.00 0.38
N LYS A 22 4.89 -9.01 1.65
CA LYS A 22 4.20 -10.15 2.28
C LYS A 22 2.81 -10.40 1.70
N TYR A 23 2.05 -9.33 1.49
CA TYR A 23 0.63 -9.48 1.16
C TYR A 23 0.32 -9.30 -0.32
N PHE A 24 1.14 -8.55 -1.04
CA PHE A 24 0.91 -8.23 -2.46
C PHE A 24 2.00 -8.76 -3.39
N GLY A 25 2.90 -9.62 -2.89
CA GLY A 25 3.94 -10.25 -3.70
C GLY A 25 4.99 -9.28 -4.24
N GLY A 26 5.12 -8.11 -3.63
CA GLY A 26 6.06 -7.09 -4.06
C GLY A 26 7.52 -7.53 -3.96
N THR A 27 8.33 -7.16 -4.94
CA THR A 27 9.79 -7.32 -4.90
C THR A 27 10.42 -6.03 -4.39
N VAL A 28 11.07 -6.12 -3.22
CA VAL A 28 11.71 -4.98 -2.56
C VAL A 28 13.13 -4.79 -3.09
N HIS A 29 13.40 -3.60 -3.62
CA HIS A 29 14.70 -3.23 -4.18
C HIS A 29 15.66 -2.64 -3.14
N PRO A 30 16.97 -2.53 -3.45
CA PRO A 30 17.94 -1.95 -2.53
C PRO A 30 17.58 -0.52 -2.10
N ILE A 31 17.99 -0.17 -0.88
CA ILE A 31 17.79 1.16 -0.33
C ILE A 31 18.68 2.18 -1.04
N TYR A 32 18.12 3.35 -1.34
CA TYR A 32 18.83 4.55 -1.75
C TYR A 32 18.88 5.53 -0.59
N HIS A 33 20.03 6.14 -0.34
CA HIS A 33 20.19 7.17 0.68
C HIS A 33 20.99 8.37 0.16
N ASN A 34 20.45 9.57 0.36
CA ASN A 34 21.12 10.82 0.08
C ASN A 34 21.43 11.52 1.42
N PRO A 35 22.68 11.53 1.88
CA PRO A 35 23.03 12.05 3.20
C PRO A 35 22.93 13.58 3.29
N VAL A 36 23.07 14.29 2.16
CA VAL A 36 22.94 15.76 2.13
C VAL A 36 21.51 16.19 2.37
N LYS A 37 20.55 15.52 1.73
CA LYS A 37 19.11 15.76 1.88
C LYS A 37 18.47 14.96 3.02
N GLN A 38 19.23 14.09 3.67
CA GLN A 38 18.72 13.11 4.64
C GLN A 38 17.52 12.31 4.10
N PHE A 39 17.52 12.08 2.79
CA PHE A 39 16.45 11.39 2.07
C PHE A 39 16.81 9.94 1.87
N THR A 40 15.85 9.06 2.14
CA THR A 40 15.98 7.62 1.94
C THR A 40 14.78 7.11 1.17
N SER A 41 14.97 6.21 0.23
CA SER A 41 13.87 5.54 -0.46
C SER A 41 14.19 4.09 -0.82
N ARG A 42 13.14 3.31 -1.03
CA ARG A 42 13.16 1.97 -1.63
C ARG A 42 12.01 1.84 -2.60
N PHE A 43 12.26 1.16 -3.70
CA PHE A 43 11.20 0.76 -4.63
C PHE A 43 10.68 -0.63 -4.30
N VAL A 44 9.38 -0.80 -4.48
CA VAL A 44 8.70 -2.10 -4.52
C VAL A 44 8.10 -2.24 -5.91
N THR A 45 8.43 -3.32 -6.62
CA THR A 45 7.85 -3.64 -7.92
C THR A 45 6.88 -4.81 -7.77
N PHE A 46 5.88 -4.86 -8.63
CA PHE A 46 4.88 -5.91 -8.72
C PHE A 46 4.99 -6.59 -10.08
N ASP A 47 4.23 -7.65 -10.32
CA ASP A 47 4.28 -8.39 -11.59
C ASP A 47 3.94 -7.51 -12.79
N ASP A 48 3.04 -6.54 -12.62
CA ASP A 48 2.68 -5.53 -13.62
C ASP A 48 2.30 -4.20 -12.94
N GLY A 49 2.16 -3.15 -13.76
CA GLY A 49 1.69 -1.85 -13.32
C GLY A 49 2.79 -0.91 -12.83
N ALA A 50 2.38 0.06 -12.02
CA ALA A 50 3.27 1.08 -11.48
C ALA A 50 4.10 0.54 -10.31
N ARG A 51 5.33 1.06 -10.17
CA ARG A 51 6.15 0.80 -8.97
C ARG A 51 5.63 1.62 -7.79
N LEU A 52 5.94 1.18 -6.58
CA LEU A 52 5.74 1.96 -5.37
C LEU A 52 7.11 2.43 -4.83
N GLU A 53 7.29 3.74 -4.67
CA GLU A 53 8.45 4.31 -4.00
C GLU A 53 8.08 4.61 -2.54
N VAL A 54 8.74 3.96 -1.60
CA VAL A 54 8.57 4.20 -0.17
C VAL A 54 9.71 5.10 0.30
N MET A 55 9.37 6.29 0.77
CA MET A 55 10.33 7.36 1.07
C MET A 55 10.32 7.74 2.54
N HIS A 56 11.47 8.20 3.03
CA HIS A 56 11.61 8.78 4.36
C HIS A 56 12.50 10.04 4.33
N ARG A 57 12.13 11.01 5.15
CA ARG A 57 12.96 12.18 5.46
C ARG A 57 12.57 12.67 6.87
N PRO A 58 13.55 13.05 7.73
CA PRO A 58 13.28 13.35 9.14
C PRO A 58 12.34 14.54 9.40
N ASP A 59 12.26 15.48 8.43
CA ASP A 59 11.42 16.68 8.53
C ASP A 59 9.98 16.47 8.06
N ILE A 60 9.65 15.27 7.58
CA ILE A 60 8.27 14.92 7.20
C ILE A 60 7.50 14.52 8.45
N GLY A 61 6.52 15.32 8.78
CA GLY A 61 5.59 15.05 9.89
C GLY A 61 4.43 14.18 9.48
N SER A 62 3.72 13.66 10.51
CA SER A 62 2.46 12.98 10.29
C SER A 62 1.39 13.95 9.78
N SER A 63 0.60 13.54 8.81
CA SER A 63 -0.63 14.25 8.42
C SER A 63 -1.85 13.56 9.01
N PRO A 64 -2.97 14.27 9.19
CA PRO A 64 -4.23 13.63 9.56
C PRO A 64 -4.58 12.52 8.56
N LYS A 65 -4.89 11.32 9.07
CA LYS A 65 -5.40 10.22 8.26
C LYS A 65 -6.92 10.31 8.21
N GLY A 66 -7.48 9.97 7.07
CA GLY A 66 -8.92 10.01 6.86
C GLY A 66 -9.28 10.50 5.46
N GLU A 67 -10.54 10.83 5.26
CA GLU A 67 -11.05 11.29 3.97
C GLU A 67 -10.76 12.78 3.79
N ASN A 68 -9.77 13.09 2.97
CA ASN A 68 -9.34 14.43 2.61
C ASN A 68 -9.18 14.53 1.09
N TYR A 69 -9.20 15.75 0.56
CA TYR A 69 -8.85 15.95 -0.85
C TYR A 69 -7.43 15.47 -1.14
N GLY A 70 -7.25 14.75 -2.26
CA GLY A 70 -5.98 14.19 -2.69
C GLY A 70 -6.09 12.69 -2.97
N PHE A 71 -5.02 11.95 -2.73
CA PHE A 71 -5.02 10.49 -2.91
C PHE A 71 -5.85 9.82 -1.83
N ALA A 72 -6.82 8.99 -2.24
CA ALA A 72 -7.70 8.27 -1.33
C ALA A 72 -7.13 6.90 -0.93
N HIS A 73 -6.68 6.11 -1.91
CA HIS A 73 -6.18 4.75 -1.72
C HIS A 73 -5.28 4.32 -2.88
N ILE A 74 -4.61 3.19 -2.69
CA ILE A 74 -4.01 2.38 -3.76
C ILE A 74 -4.85 1.10 -3.86
N SER A 75 -5.19 0.66 -5.08
CA SER A 75 -5.97 -0.56 -5.30
C SER A 75 -5.12 -1.64 -5.97
N PHE A 76 -5.21 -2.87 -5.46
CA PHE A 76 -4.57 -4.07 -6.01
C PHE A 76 -5.63 -5.06 -6.48
N SER A 77 -5.55 -5.46 -7.76
CA SER A 77 -6.36 -6.55 -8.28
C SER A 77 -5.71 -7.89 -7.91
N VAL A 78 -6.49 -8.77 -7.30
CA VAL A 78 -6.04 -10.12 -6.89
C VAL A 78 -6.68 -11.23 -7.73
N GLY A 79 -7.56 -10.87 -8.68
CA GLY A 79 -8.06 -11.74 -9.74
C GLY A 79 -9.36 -12.48 -9.45
N SER A 80 -9.79 -12.66 -8.20
CA SER A 80 -11.07 -13.30 -7.87
C SER A 80 -11.65 -12.86 -6.54
N LYS A 81 -12.95 -13.07 -6.34
CA LYS A 81 -13.62 -12.80 -5.05
C LYS A 81 -13.05 -13.65 -3.92
N GLU A 82 -12.76 -14.90 -4.21
CA GLU A 82 -12.15 -15.84 -3.25
C GLU A 82 -10.78 -15.35 -2.77
N GLU A 83 -9.98 -14.76 -3.66
CA GLU A 83 -8.70 -14.16 -3.28
C GLU A 83 -8.88 -12.87 -2.46
N VAL A 84 -9.89 -12.05 -2.75
CA VAL A 84 -10.23 -10.89 -1.91
C VAL A 84 -10.57 -11.35 -0.50
N ASP A 85 -11.45 -12.35 -0.36
CA ASP A 85 -11.88 -12.86 0.94
C ASP A 85 -10.72 -13.49 1.71
N SER A 86 -9.96 -14.40 1.07
CA SER A 86 -8.88 -15.12 1.73
C SER A 86 -7.72 -14.21 2.14
N LEU A 87 -7.35 -13.25 1.31
CA LEU A 87 -6.29 -12.29 1.65
C LEU A 87 -6.73 -11.34 2.77
N THR A 88 -7.98 -10.88 2.74
CA THR A 88 -8.53 -10.02 3.80
C THR A 88 -8.59 -10.77 5.14
N GLN A 89 -9.04 -12.01 5.13
CA GLN A 89 -9.06 -12.85 6.33
C GLN A 89 -7.65 -13.07 6.88
N LYS A 90 -6.70 -13.43 6.02
CA LYS A 90 -5.30 -13.62 6.42
C LYS A 90 -4.73 -12.36 7.07
N MET A 91 -4.97 -11.19 6.47
CA MET A 91 -4.52 -9.91 7.02
C MET A 91 -5.15 -9.62 8.39
N SER A 92 -6.44 -9.90 8.55
CA SER A 92 -7.15 -9.77 9.83
C SER A 92 -6.54 -10.67 10.92
N GLU A 93 -6.24 -11.92 10.59
CA GLU A 93 -5.58 -12.88 11.49
C GLU A 93 -4.15 -12.43 11.87
N ASP A 94 -3.45 -11.78 10.96
CA ASP A 94 -2.13 -11.18 11.21
C ASP A 94 -2.19 -9.84 11.97
N GLY A 95 -3.39 -9.37 12.34
CA GLY A 95 -3.59 -8.12 13.11
C GLY A 95 -3.58 -6.84 12.28
N ILE A 96 -3.69 -6.94 10.95
CA ILE A 96 -3.85 -5.77 10.07
C ILE A 96 -5.25 -5.19 10.23
N ALA A 97 -5.35 -3.87 10.32
CA ALA A 97 -6.62 -3.18 10.45
C ALA A 97 -7.44 -3.28 9.15
N ILE A 98 -8.65 -3.82 9.27
CA ILE A 98 -9.62 -3.90 8.18
C ILE A 98 -10.52 -2.66 8.26
N ALA A 99 -10.39 -1.77 7.28
CA ALA A 99 -11.19 -0.54 7.19
C ALA A 99 -12.50 -0.74 6.43
N GLY A 100 -12.62 -1.81 5.66
CA GLY A 100 -13.84 -2.22 4.96
C GLY A 100 -13.81 -3.71 4.67
N GLU A 101 -14.80 -4.44 5.18
CA GLU A 101 -14.95 -5.88 4.91
C GLU A 101 -15.26 -6.14 3.42
N PRO A 102 -14.94 -7.35 2.92
CA PRO A 102 -15.29 -7.73 1.55
C PRO A 102 -16.76 -7.52 1.23
N ARG A 103 -17.05 -6.81 0.16
CA ARG A 103 -18.41 -6.47 -0.26
C ARG A 103 -18.48 -6.15 -1.75
N THR A 104 -19.65 -6.25 -2.32
CA THR A 104 -19.93 -5.66 -3.63
C THR A 104 -20.32 -4.19 -3.44
N THR A 105 -19.61 -3.29 -4.12
CA THR A 105 -19.89 -1.86 -4.12
C THR A 105 -21.03 -1.49 -5.06
N GLY A 106 -21.56 -0.26 -4.94
CA GLY A 106 -22.67 0.20 -5.76
C GLY A 106 -22.37 0.31 -7.26
N ASP A 107 -21.09 0.43 -7.62
CA ASP A 107 -20.60 0.42 -9.01
C ASP A 107 -20.16 -0.98 -9.50
N GLY A 108 -20.35 -2.01 -8.67
CA GLY A 108 -20.24 -3.42 -9.07
C GLY A 108 -18.88 -4.08 -8.79
N TYR A 109 -17.91 -3.38 -8.20
CA TYR A 109 -16.65 -3.98 -7.78
C TYR A 109 -16.85 -4.87 -6.54
N TYR A 110 -16.09 -5.95 -6.47
CA TYR A 110 -15.97 -6.74 -5.25
C TYR A 110 -14.63 -6.45 -4.61
N GLU A 111 -14.66 -5.87 -3.41
CA GLU A 111 -13.45 -5.35 -2.79
C GLU A 111 -13.51 -5.36 -1.26
N SER A 112 -12.35 -5.28 -0.66
CA SER A 112 -12.15 -4.93 0.76
C SER A 112 -11.17 -3.78 0.87
N VAL A 113 -11.07 -3.18 2.07
CA VAL A 113 -10.12 -2.10 2.35
C VAL A 113 -9.35 -2.42 3.63
N VAL A 114 -8.03 -2.38 3.54
CA VAL A 114 -7.13 -2.56 4.68
C VAL A 114 -6.28 -1.30 4.89
N LEU A 115 -5.59 -1.21 6.03
CA LEU A 115 -4.63 -0.14 6.28
C LEU A 115 -3.21 -0.68 6.22
N ASP A 116 -2.32 0.02 5.51
CA ASP A 116 -0.89 -0.27 5.56
C ASP A 116 -0.27 0.17 6.91
N PRO A 117 1.00 -0.11 7.20
CA PRO A 117 1.62 0.27 8.47
C PRO A 117 1.65 1.77 8.78
N GLU A 118 1.50 2.63 7.77
CA GLU A 118 1.40 4.08 7.92
C GLU A 118 -0.05 4.57 7.98
N GLY A 119 -1.04 3.66 7.90
CA GLY A 119 -2.46 3.96 7.93
C GLY A 119 -3.01 4.44 6.58
N ASN A 120 -2.30 4.21 5.48
CA ASN A 120 -2.85 4.47 4.16
C ASN A 120 -3.87 3.39 3.79
N ARG A 121 -4.94 3.79 3.11
CA ARG A 121 -5.96 2.86 2.63
C ARG A 121 -5.44 2.08 1.42
N VAL A 122 -5.61 0.77 1.47
CA VAL A 122 -5.27 -0.15 0.39
C VAL A 122 -6.52 -0.98 0.06
N GLU A 123 -7.01 -0.86 -1.15
CA GLU A 123 -8.09 -1.72 -1.64
C GLU A 123 -7.53 -3.03 -2.20
N ILE A 124 -8.27 -4.09 -1.94
CA ILE A 124 -8.06 -5.42 -2.50
C ILE A 124 -9.29 -5.71 -3.36
N THR A 125 -9.12 -5.80 -4.66
CA THR A 125 -10.24 -5.92 -5.61
C THR A 125 -10.03 -7.09 -6.59
N VAL A 126 -11.11 -7.48 -7.26
CA VAL A 126 -11.05 -8.46 -8.36
C VAL A 126 -10.40 -7.89 -9.60
#